data_177d37638d8d6f79cc752bfdcb870d1e
#
_entry.id   177d37638d8d6f79cc752bfdcb870d1e
#
_cell.length_a   1.000
_cell.length_b   1.000
_cell.length_c   1.000
_cell.angle_alpha   90.00
_cell.angle_beta   90.00
_cell.angle_gamma   90.00
#
_symmetry.space_group_name_H-M   'P 1'
#
loop_
_entity.id
_entity.type
_entity.pdbx_description
1 polymer ?
#
loop_
_entity_poly.entity_id
_entity_poly.type
_entity_poly.pdbx_seq_one_letter_code
_entity_poly.pdbx_strand_id
1 'polypeptide(L)'
;WSLTRGRRHRIEHSPAGVERLIGRCLAVEPDPAEVRVVLETRHGLLVEALLDAGFSVIPVNPDLVARRRGPARKKDDAEDARICCLLALDRHAALKTLIPHGELGGELRAIGRDDERAARDQRRLLNRLRADLQTTYPAALALAGKDLGAPTVLRLLQQWPTQPELAQASRDELVAFARGGRHGWPETFADRVTAALAAPSLSTRDYLVRAKAAGIRLAAVQLLALHEARRGWEARMAELLLGGPRTGRDHTVKDPDPGKTFPGGSIYLSFPGLGDRLAARVAGEIGEHITQFDHPNGLQCYAGTAPVTRRSGKSDFVVARRLAHNHYLGAAVHQWAFCSLTRSGWAREFYDSKIAAKKSHHAALRALSNRWLEILWHCLTKGVLYDEAVHVANRNRALGHAA
;
A
#
# COMPACT_ATOMS: atom_id res chain seq x y z
N TRP A 1 6.04 33.61 1.53
CA TRP A 1 5.49 34.89 1.15
C TRP A 1 4.80 35.52 2.38
N SER A 2 5.29 36.64 2.85
CA SER A 2 4.54 37.52 3.72
C SER A 2 3.76 38.49 2.84
N LEU A 3 2.42 38.54 2.96
CA LEU A 3 1.58 39.51 2.23
C LEU A 3 1.93 40.95 2.59
N THR A 4 2.46 41.19 3.78
CA THR A 4 2.84 42.52 4.25
C THR A 4 4.14 43.05 3.64
N ARG A 5 5.00 42.20 3.08
CA ARG A 5 6.29 42.64 2.49
C ARG A 5 6.63 42.00 1.13
N GLY A 6 5.80 41.09 0.60
CA GLY A 6 5.79 40.59 -0.77
C GLY A 6 7.12 40.23 -1.45
N ARG A 7 8.19 39.94 -0.69
CA ARG A 7 9.52 39.65 -1.25
C ARG A 7 9.63 38.20 -1.64
N ARG A 8 9.96 37.94 -2.90
CA ARG A 8 10.28 36.61 -3.43
C ARG A 8 11.70 36.23 -3.05
N HIS A 9 11.86 35.00 -2.55
CA HIS A 9 13.18 34.43 -2.30
C HIS A 9 13.25 33.07 -2.96
N ARG A 10 14.26 32.86 -3.77
CA ARG A 10 14.65 31.53 -4.24
C ARG A 10 15.49 30.88 -3.16
N ILE A 11 15.11 29.68 -2.74
CA ILE A 11 15.82 28.87 -1.76
C ILE A 11 16.47 27.71 -2.51
N GLU A 12 17.75 27.52 -2.31
CA GLU A 12 18.44 26.33 -2.78
C GLU A 12 18.02 25.13 -1.95
N HIS A 13 17.82 23.99 -2.59
CA HIS A 13 17.55 22.73 -1.92
C HIS A 13 18.86 22.12 -1.38
N SER A 14 19.44 22.80 -0.41
CA SER A 14 20.69 22.45 0.29
C SER A 14 20.53 22.72 1.79
N PRO A 15 21.34 22.09 2.68
CA PRO A 15 21.28 22.38 4.12
C PRO A 15 21.37 23.87 4.42
N ALA A 16 22.35 24.56 3.85
CA ALA A 16 22.53 26.01 4.03
C ALA A 16 21.33 26.83 3.48
N GLY A 17 20.67 26.35 2.43
CA GLY A 17 19.46 26.99 1.89
C GLY A 17 18.28 26.86 2.85
N VAL A 18 18.09 25.67 3.44
CA VAL A 18 17.06 25.40 4.43
C VAL A 18 17.30 26.18 5.71
N GLU A 19 18.53 26.21 6.22
CA GLU A 19 18.92 27.01 7.39
C GLU A 19 18.62 28.50 7.18
N ARG A 20 18.97 29.05 6.01
CA ARG A 20 18.62 30.44 5.65
C ARG A 20 17.11 30.68 5.61
N LEU A 21 16.31 29.72 5.16
CA LEU A 21 14.85 29.81 5.17
C LEU A 21 14.34 29.86 6.62
N ILE A 22 14.77 28.91 7.46
CA ILE A 22 14.41 28.83 8.87
C ILE A 22 14.78 30.13 9.60
N GLY A 23 16.03 30.58 9.46
CA GLY A 23 16.51 31.81 10.10
C GLY A 23 15.71 33.06 9.66
N ARG A 24 15.30 33.15 8.40
CA ARG A 24 14.44 34.25 7.93
C ARG A 24 13.02 34.18 8.53
N CYS A 25 12.47 33.00 8.71
CA CYS A 25 11.16 32.83 9.35
C CYS A 25 11.24 33.24 10.82
N LEU A 26 12.23 32.75 11.55
CA LEU A 26 12.45 33.04 12.98
C LEU A 26 12.83 34.50 13.24
N ALA A 27 13.42 35.20 12.27
CA ALA A 27 13.66 36.64 12.38
C ALA A 27 12.38 37.49 12.33
N VAL A 28 11.26 36.91 11.83
CA VAL A 28 9.95 37.57 11.77
C VAL A 28 9.07 37.14 12.94
N GLU A 29 9.07 35.85 13.25
CA GLU A 29 8.35 35.27 14.37
C GLU A 29 9.27 34.26 15.07
N PRO A 30 9.72 34.61 16.31
CA PRO A 30 10.67 33.77 17.06
C PRO A 30 10.10 32.40 17.47
N ASP A 31 8.79 32.29 17.66
CA ASP A 31 8.14 31.00 17.96
C ASP A 31 7.85 30.25 16.66
N PRO A 32 8.56 29.14 16.35
CA PRO A 32 8.33 28.38 15.13
C PRO A 32 6.91 27.78 15.06
N ALA A 33 6.25 27.49 16.18
CA ALA A 33 4.91 26.93 16.21
C ALA A 33 3.86 27.91 15.63
N GLU A 34 4.09 29.21 15.75
CA GLU A 34 3.24 30.27 15.21
C GLU A 34 3.49 30.53 13.71
N VAL A 35 4.59 30.04 13.18
CA VAL A 35 4.91 30.18 11.75
C VAL A 35 4.24 29.09 10.93
N ARG A 36 3.32 29.47 10.07
CA ARG A 36 2.63 28.56 9.15
C ARG A 36 3.35 28.48 7.82
N VAL A 37 3.91 27.31 7.50
CA VAL A 37 4.57 27.06 6.22
C VAL A 37 3.66 26.24 5.31
N VAL A 38 3.22 26.83 4.21
CA VAL A 38 2.30 26.16 3.26
C VAL A 38 3.08 25.60 2.08
N LEU A 39 2.95 24.31 1.82
CA LEU A 39 3.69 23.59 0.78
C LEU A 39 2.73 22.75 -0.08
N GLU A 40 3.04 22.59 -1.38
CA GLU A 40 2.32 21.66 -2.26
C GLU A 40 2.68 20.19 -2.03
N THR A 41 3.65 19.91 -1.18
CA THR A 41 4.08 18.55 -0.83
C THR A 41 3.83 18.23 0.64
N ARG A 42 3.63 16.96 0.93
CA ARG A 42 3.43 16.42 2.29
C ARG A 42 4.64 15.65 2.81
N HIS A 43 5.72 15.56 2.05
CA HIS A 43 6.87 14.72 2.32
C HIS A 43 8.10 15.25 1.61
N GLY A 44 9.26 14.79 2.04
CA GLY A 44 10.56 15.17 1.49
C GLY A 44 11.40 15.95 2.50
N LEU A 45 12.69 16.05 2.22
CA LEU A 45 13.68 16.60 3.14
C LEU A 45 13.34 18.00 3.67
N LEU A 46 12.75 18.86 2.85
CA LEU A 46 12.31 20.18 3.28
C LEU A 46 11.18 20.12 4.30
N VAL A 47 10.22 19.21 4.12
CA VAL A 47 9.09 19.04 5.05
C VAL A 47 9.62 18.55 6.40
N GLU A 48 10.49 17.54 6.40
CA GLU A 48 11.08 16.99 7.62
C GLU A 48 11.90 18.08 8.35
N ALA A 49 12.77 18.80 7.64
CA ALA A 49 13.58 19.85 8.25
C ALA A 49 12.74 20.99 8.87
N LEU A 50 11.59 21.32 8.27
CA LEU A 50 10.68 22.31 8.82
C LEU A 50 9.91 21.77 10.05
N LEU A 51 9.51 20.51 10.04
CA LEU A 51 8.90 19.86 11.20
C LEU A 51 9.89 19.74 12.36
N ASP A 52 11.13 19.33 12.09
CA ASP A 52 12.22 19.24 13.07
C ASP A 52 12.54 20.61 13.69
N ALA A 53 12.41 21.67 12.91
CA ALA A 53 12.55 23.04 13.40
C ALA A 53 11.31 23.58 14.14
N GLY A 54 10.26 22.78 14.30
CA GLY A 54 9.04 23.12 15.06
C GLY A 54 7.99 23.90 14.29
N PHE A 55 8.12 24.09 12.97
CA PHE A 55 7.15 24.87 12.19
C PHE A 55 5.81 24.14 11.97
N SER A 56 4.74 24.93 11.94
CA SER A 56 3.41 24.45 11.51
C SER A 56 3.36 24.27 10.00
N VAL A 57 3.64 23.06 9.50
CA VAL A 57 3.62 22.72 8.06
C VAL A 57 2.18 22.41 7.62
N ILE A 58 1.72 23.09 6.57
CA ILE A 58 0.37 22.94 6.02
C ILE A 58 0.48 22.49 4.56
N PRO A 59 0.27 21.20 4.27
CA PRO A 59 0.26 20.71 2.90
C PRO A 59 -1.03 21.09 2.18
N VAL A 60 -0.91 21.65 0.98
CA VAL A 60 -2.06 21.94 0.10
C VAL A 60 -2.09 21.01 -1.09
N ASN A 61 -3.30 20.70 -1.55
CA ASN A 61 -3.48 19.91 -2.76
C ASN A 61 -3.08 20.76 -3.98
N PRO A 62 -2.18 20.28 -4.85
CA PRO A 62 -1.81 20.97 -6.10
C PRO A 62 -3.00 21.32 -6.98
N ASP A 63 -4.08 20.50 -6.99
CA ASP A 63 -5.31 20.80 -7.70
C ASP A 63 -6.02 22.06 -7.17
N LEU A 64 -5.93 22.31 -5.85
CA LEU A 64 -6.49 23.51 -5.23
C LEU A 64 -5.72 24.76 -5.68
N VAL A 65 -4.38 24.68 -5.69
CA VAL A 65 -3.51 25.74 -6.19
C VAL A 65 -3.79 25.99 -7.67
N ALA A 66 -3.86 24.93 -8.48
CA ALA A 66 -4.15 25.03 -9.90
C ALA A 66 -5.51 25.71 -10.22
N ARG A 67 -6.53 25.46 -9.40
CA ARG A 67 -7.86 26.10 -9.54
C ARG A 67 -7.86 27.58 -9.14
N ARG A 68 -6.94 27.99 -8.28
CA ARG A 68 -6.78 29.40 -7.84
C ARG A 68 -5.91 30.21 -8.79
N ARG A 69 -5.21 29.57 -9.75
CA ARG A 69 -4.54 30.29 -10.83
C ARG A 69 -5.58 31.02 -11.68
N GLY A 70 -5.30 32.26 -12.04
CA GLY A 70 -6.21 33.08 -12.85
C GLY A 70 -6.54 32.48 -14.24
N PRO A 71 -7.32 33.17 -15.06
CA PRO A 71 -7.80 32.68 -16.38
C PRO A 71 -6.69 32.20 -17.31
N ALA A 72 -5.50 32.79 -17.22
CA ALA A 72 -4.34 32.46 -18.05
C ALA A 72 -3.72 31.09 -17.69
N ARG A 73 -4.06 30.50 -16.55
CA ARG A 73 -3.55 29.19 -16.05
C ARG A 73 -2.04 28.97 -16.20
N LYS A 74 -1.28 30.07 -16.28
CA LYS A 74 0.18 30.00 -16.41
C LYS A 74 0.77 29.35 -15.15
N LYS A 75 1.55 28.28 -15.33
CA LYS A 75 2.31 27.66 -14.24
C LYS A 75 3.56 28.48 -14.01
N ASP A 76 3.67 29.05 -12.81
CA ASP A 76 4.83 29.83 -12.35
C ASP A 76 5.00 29.54 -10.86
N ASP A 77 6.14 29.02 -10.47
CA ASP A 77 6.45 28.61 -9.08
C ASP A 77 6.30 29.78 -8.10
N ALA A 78 6.58 31.00 -8.56
CA ALA A 78 6.42 32.19 -7.72
C ALA A 78 4.94 32.55 -7.50
N GLU A 79 4.09 32.37 -8.51
CA GLU A 79 2.65 32.57 -8.38
C GLU A 79 2.01 31.45 -7.54
N ASP A 80 2.46 30.21 -7.69
CA ASP A 80 2.01 29.09 -6.89
C ASP A 80 2.36 29.31 -5.40
N ALA A 81 3.58 29.79 -5.09
CA ALA A 81 3.94 30.16 -3.73
C ALA A 81 3.07 31.29 -3.17
N ARG A 82 2.72 32.31 -4.01
CA ARG A 82 1.81 33.37 -3.61
C ARG A 82 0.40 32.84 -3.31
N ILE A 83 -0.10 31.94 -4.14
CA ILE A 83 -1.41 31.29 -3.93
C ILE A 83 -1.40 30.46 -2.65
N CYS A 84 -0.33 29.73 -2.35
CA CYS A 84 -0.15 29.00 -1.09
C CYS A 84 -0.26 29.93 0.12
N CYS A 85 0.43 31.08 0.09
CA CYS A 85 0.33 32.09 1.15
C CYS A 85 -1.08 32.63 1.32
N LEU A 86 -1.79 32.93 0.21
CA LEU A 86 -3.17 33.40 0.26
C LEU A 86 -4.12 32.35 0.83
N LEU A 87 -3.89 31.07 0.48
CA LEU A 87 -4.66 29.96 1.06
C LEU A 87 -4.44 29.83 2.57
N ALA A 88 -3.24 30.08 3.07
CA ALA A 88 -2.95 30.08 4.51
C ALA A 88 -3.75 31.15 5.29
N LEU A 89 -4.04 32.26 4.65
CA LEU A 89 -4.80 33.38 5.21
C LEU A 89 -6.32 33.24 5.04
N ASP A 90 -6.75 32.38 4.11
CA ASP A 90 -8.15 32.11 3.86
C ASP A 90 -8.75 31.22 4.95
N ARG A 91 -9.47 31.81 5.91
CA ARG A 91 -10.13 31.09 7.01
C ARG A 91 -11.14 30.04 6.53
N HIS A 92 -11.64 30.15 5.29
CA HIS A 92 -12.57 29.20 4.68
C HIS A 92 -11.87 28.03 3.98
N ALA A 93 -10.55 28.10 3.79
CA ALA A 93 -9.81 27.04 3.09
C ALA A 93 -9.74 25.71 3.87
N ALA A 94 -10.13 25.68 5.15
CA ALA A 94 -10.15 24.50 6.03
C ALA A 94 -8.84 23.68 5.95
N LEU A 95 -7.70 24.36 5.87
CA LEU A 95 -6.39 23.73 5.81
C LEU A 95 -6.02 23.15 7.17
N LYS A 96 -5.50 21.93 7.17
CA LYS A 96 -5.03 21.24 8.39
C LYS A 96 -3.50 21.21 8.42
N THR A 97 -2.92 21.46 9.58
CA THR A 97 -1.50 21.26 9.85
C THR A 97 -1.13 19.78 9.66
N LEU A 98 0.00 19.52 9.08
CA LEU A 98 0.54 18.18 8.93
C LEU A 98 0.91 17.62 10.32
N ILE A 99 0.31 16.52 10.67
CA ILE A 99 0.73 15.73 11.82
C ILE A 99 1.71 14.68 11.30
N PRO A 100 2.95 14.62 11.79
CA PRO A 100 3.91 13.59 11.43
C PRO A 100 3.34 12.20 11.68
N HIS A 101 3.72 11.22 10.84
CA HIS A 101 3.26 9.84 11.01
C HIS A 101 3.84 9.14 12.24
N GLY A 102 4.81 9.75 12.92
CA GLY A 102 5.66 9.10 13.91
C GLY A 102 6.76 8.26 13.25
N GLU A 103 7.74 7.82 14.03
CA GLU A 103 8.88 7.06 13.52
C GLU A 103 8.45 5.68 13.01
N LEU A 104 7.71 4.93 13.84
CA LEU A 104 7.21 3.60 13.48
C LEU A 104 6.21 3.65 12.34
N GLY A 105 5.32 4.65 12.36
CA GLY A 105 4.35 4.88 11.29
C GLY A 105 5.01 5.27 9.98
N GLY A 106 6.05 6.09 10.03
CA GLY A 106 6.89 6.47 8.89
C GLY A 106 7.60 5.27 8.27
N GLU A 107 8.22 4.41 9.10
CA GLU A 107 8.87 3.17 8.66
C GLU A 107 7.87 2.20 8.03
N LEU A 108 6.75 1.91 8.69
CA LEU A 108 5.68 1.06 8.15
C LEU A 108 5.17 1.56 6.80
N ARG A 109 5.00 2.87 6.67
CA ARG A 109 4.56 3.50 5.42
C ARG A 109 5.56 3.34 4.30
N ALA A 110 6.85 3.55 4.58
CA ALA A 110 7.92 3.40 3.59
C ALA A 110 8.00 1.95 3.08
N ILE A 111 8.11 0.98 4.00
CA ILE A 111 8.18 -0.45 3.69
C ILE A 111 6.89 -0.90 2.97
N GLY A 112 5.72 -0.48 3.44
CA GLY A 112 4.43 -0.84 2.83
C GLY A 112 4.30 -0.37 1.39
N ARG A 113 4.81 0.81 1.06
CA ARG A 113 4.83 1.34 -0.31
C ARG A 113 5.84 0.62 -1.20
N ASP A 114 6.99 0.25 -0.66
CA ASP A 114 7.99 -0.51 -1.40
C ASP A 114 7.51 -1.93 -1.67
N ASP A 115 6.86 -2.61 -0.71
CA ASP A 115 6.22 -3.91 -0.94
C ASP A 115 5.14 -3.83 -2.03
N GLU A 116 4.32 -2.76 -2.05
CA GLU A 116 3.31 -2.60 -3.09
C GLU A 116 3.91 -2.36 -4.48
N ARG A 117 4.99 -1.57 -4.58
CA ARG A 117 5.73 -1.38 -5.84
C ARG A 117 6.30 -2.71 -6.31
N ALA A 118 6.99 -3.45 -5.42
CA ALA A 118 7.54 -4.77 -5.70
C ALA A 118 6.46 -5.77 -6.13
N ALA A 119 5.28 -5.75 -5.51
CA ALA A 119 4.15 -6.59 -5.93
C ALA A 119 3.66 -6.30 -7.36
N ARG A 120 3.65 -5.02 -7.76
CA ARG A 120 3.31 -4.63 -9.14
C ARG A 120 4.37 -5.10 -10.15
N ASP A 121 5.64 -4.93 -9.79
CA ASP A 121 6.76 -5.35 -10.64
C ASP A 121 6.82 -6.87 -10.77
N GLN A 122 6.62 -7.61 -9.67
CA GLN A 122 6.49 -9.07 -9.67
C GLN A 122 5.39 -9.52 -10.63
N ARG A 123 4.21 -8.89 -10.60
CA ARG A 123 3.10 -9.23 -11.50
C ARG A 123 3.44 -8.98 -12.96
N ARG A 124 4.10 -7.85 -13.28
CA ARG A 124 4.56 -7.55 -14.64
C ARG A 124 5.58 -8.57 -15.15
N LEU A 125 6.56 -8.91 -14.30
CA LEU A 125 7.58 -9.91 -14.61
C LEU A 125 6.98 -11.29 -14.84
N LEU A 126 6.05 -11.73 -13.96
CA LEU A 126 5.35 -13.01 -14.11
C LEU A 126 4.52 -13.08 -15.39
N ASN A 127 3.82 -12.01 -15.76
CA ASN A 127 3.04 -11.98 -17.00
C ASN A 127 3.97 -12.07 -18.24
N ARG A 128 5.10 -11.36 -18.25
CA ARG A 128 6.09 -11.43 -19.31
C ARG A 128 6.74 -12.83 -19.38
N LEU A 129 7.16 -13.36 -18.23
CA LEU A 129 7.73 -14.69 -18.13
C LEU A 129 6.75 -15.76 -18.64
N ARG A 130 5.48 -15.67 -18.27
CA ARG A 130 4.43 -16.58 -18.75
C ARG A 130 4.31 -16.54 -20.28
N ALA A 131 4.30 -15.37 -20.89
CA ALA A 131 4.22 -15.21 -22.35
C ALA A 131 5.44 -15.81 -23.05
N ASP A 132 6.64 -15.59 -22.51
CA ASP A 132 7.88 -16.19 -23.06
C ASP A 132 7.84 -17.72 -22.95
N LEU A 133 7.45 -18.28 -21.79
CA LEU A 133 7.37 -19.72 -21.58
C LEU A 133 6.28 -20.39 -22.42
N GLN A 134 5.14 -19.73 -22.66
CA GLN A 134 4.09 -20.25 -23.55
C GLN A 134 4.62 -20.52 -24.96
N THR A 135 5.54 -19.70 -25.41
CA THR A 135 6.10 -19.80 -26.78
C THR A 135 7.30 -20.72 -26.84
N THR A 136 8.17 -20.72 -25.83
CA THR A 136 9.49 -21.34 -25.93
C THR A 136 9.72 -22.51 -24.97
N TYR A 137 8.88 -22.63 -23.92
CA TYR A 137 9.10 -23.63 -22.87
C TYR A 137 7.79 -24.08 -22.20
N PRO A 138 6.84 -24.69 -22.95
CA PRO A 138 5.52 -25.09 -22.40
C PRO A 138 5.59 -26.06 -21.23
N ALA A 139 6.58 -26.98 -21.22
CA ALA A 139 6.78 -27.92 -20.11
C ALA A 139 7.00 -27.21 -18.75
N ALA A 140 7.69 -26.08 -18.73
CA ALA A 140 7.88 -25.29 -17.52
C ALA A 140 6.55 -24.72 -16.97
N LEU A 141 5.62 -24.32 -17.85
CA LEU A 141 4.28 -23.89 -17.41
C LEU A 141 3.45 -25.05 -16.87
N ALA A 142 3.54 -26.23 -17.47
CA ALA A 142 2.88 -27.42 -16.95
C ALA A 142 3.41 -27.79 -15.55
N LEU A 143 4.71 -27.70 -15.33
CA LEU A 143 5.33 -27.91 -14.00
C LEU A 143 4.91 -26.86 -12.98
N ALA A 144 4.84 -25.59 -13.38
CA ALA A 144 4.44 -24.48 -12.53
C ALA A 144 2.96 -24.58 -12.09
N GLY A 145 2.12 -25.17 -12.91
CA GLY A 145 0.69 -25.27 -12.62
C GLY A 145 0.05 -23.89 -12.39
N LYS A 146 -0.52 -23.69 -11.22
CA LYS A 146 -1.18 -22.43 -10.86
C LYS A 146 -0.21 -21.34 -10.41
N ASP A 147 0.98 -21.69 -9.93
CA ASP A 147 1.95 -20.78 -9.31
C ASP A 147 3.30 -20.75 -10.02
N LEU A 148 3.38 -19.96 -11.09
CA LEU A 148 4.64 -19.68 -11.79
C LEU A 148 5.64 -18.92 -10.89
N GLY A 149 5.17 -18.23 -9.86
CA GLY A 149 6.01 -17.49 -8.92
C GLY A 149 6.63 -18.32 -7.81
N ALA A 150 6.33 -19.63 -7.75
CA ALA A 150 6.89 -20.50 -6.73
C ALA A 150 8.43 -20.54 -6.79
N PRO A 151 9.14 -20.34 -5.66
CA PRO A 151 10.61 -20.29 -5.66
C PRO A 151 11.28 -21.50 -6.28
N THR A 152 10.71 -22.71 -6.17
CA THR A 152 11.23 -23.92 -6.79
C THR A 152 11.19 -23.84 -8.31
N VAL A 153 10.07 -23.33 -8.89
CA VAL A 153 9.92 -23.13 -10.34
C VAL A 153 10.90 -22.07 -10.85
N LEU A 154 11.03 -20.96 -10.12
CA LEU A 154 11.93 -19.89 -10.49
C LEU A 154 13.41 -20.35 -10.45
N ARG A 155 13.82 -21.14 -9.45
CA ARG A 155 15.17 -21.73 -9.39
C ARG A 155 15.40 -22.72 -10.53
N LEU A 156 14.38 -23.51 -10.89
CA LEU A 156 14.47 -24.40 -12.06
C LEU A 156 14.73 -23.60 -13.34
N LEU A 157 13.97 -22.51 -13.56
CA LEU A 157 14.16 -21.63 -14.72
C LEU A 157 15.47 -20.85 -14.69
N GLN A 158 16.02 -20.59 -13.52
CA GLN A 158 17.35 -20.00 -13.37
C GLN A 158 18.45 -20.97 -13.79
N GLN A 159 18.33 -22.24 -13.43
CA GLN A 159 19.30 -23.28 -13.72
C GLN A 159 19.16 -23.80 -15.15
N TRP A 160 17.94 -24.10 -15.57
CA TRP A 160 17.59 -24.62 -16.91
C TRP A 160 16.55 -23.73 -17.59
N PRO A 161 16.96 -22.62 -18.21
CA PRO A 161 16.03 -21.64 -18.81
C PRO A 161 15.36 -22.11 -20.10
N THR A 162 15.76 -23.27 -20.63
CA THR A 162 15.18 -23.85 -21.85
C THR A 162 14.80 -25.31 -21.66
N GLN A 163 13.80 -25.77 -22.43
CA GLN A 163 13.39 -27.17 -22.41
C GLN A 163 14.51 -28.15 -22.85
N PRO A 164 15.33 -27.86 -23.88
CA PRO A 164 16.46 -28.70 -24.23
C PRO A 164 17.51 -28.82 -23.12
N GLU A 165 17.81 -27.74 -22.38
CA GLU A 165 18.72 -27.79 -21.25
C GLU A 165 18.17 -28.67 -20.11
N LEU A 166 16.88 -28.52 -19.77
CA LEU A 166 16.25 -29.35 -18.73
C LEU A 166 16.17 -30.83 -19.15
N ALA A 167 15.96 -31.11 -20.43
CA ALA A 167 15.91 -32.49 -20.95
C ALA A 167 17.24 -33.23 -20.84
N GLN A 168 18.37 -32.52 -20.73
CA GLN A 168 19.69 -33.11 -20.53
C GLN A 168 19.98 -33.43 -19.07
N ALA A 169 19.20 -32.87 -18.12
CA ALA A 169 19.40 -33.13 -16.71
C ALA A 169 19.01 -34.58 -16.34
N SER A 170 19.91 -35.26 -15.67
CA SER A 170 19.65 -36.60 -15.15
C SER A 170 18.60 -36.57 -14.01
N ARG A 171 17.97 -37.73 -13.78
CA ARG A 171 17.04 -37.86 -12.65
C ARG A 171 17.71 -37.53 -11.32
N ASP A 172 18.94 -37.93 -11.12
CA ASP A 172 19.69 -37.68 -9.88
C ASP A 172 19.99 -36.19 -9.69
N GLU A 173 20.31 -35.45 -10.75
CA GLU A 173 20.46 -34.00 -10.72
C GLU A 173 19.15 -33.30 -10.35
N LEU A 174 18.00 -33.76 -10.89
CA LEU A 174 16.69 -33.23 -10.54
C LEU A 174 16.33 -33.48 -9.09
N VAL A 175 16.62 -34.68 -8.56
CA VAL A 175 16.43 -35.00 -7.15
C VAL A 175 17.34 -34.15 -6.25
N ALA A 176 18.62 -34.01 -6.62
CA ALA A 176 19.57 -33.17 -5.89
C ALA A 176 19.15 -31.70 -5.87
N PHE A 177 18.68 -31.17 -7.01
CA PHE A 177 18.12 -29.84 -7.11
C PHE A 177 16.92 -29.62 -6.19
N ALA A 178 15.99 -30.58 -6.16
CA ALA A 178 14.81 -30.50 -5.32
C ALA A 178 15.16 -30.56 -3.83
N ARG A 179 16.10 -31.42 -3.44
CA ARG A 179 16.64 -31.50 -2.06
C ARG A 179 17.32 -30.21 -1.63
N GLY A 180 18.18 -29.65 -2.50
CA GLY A 180 18.84 -28.35 -2.24
C GLY A 180 17.84 -27.20 -2.09
N GLY A 181 16.70 -27.27 -2.79
CA GLY A 181 15.57 -26.36 -2.67
C GLY A 181 14.64 -26.64 -1.47
N ARG A 182 14.94 -27.64 -0.63
CA ARG A 182 14.10 -28.11 0.49
C ARG A 182 12.69 -28.50 0.03
N HIS A 183 12.56 -29.11 -1.16
CA HIS A 183 11.28 -29.64 -1.63
C HIS A 183 10.91 -30.88 -0.81
N GLY A 184 9.67 -30.96 -0.32
CA GLY A 184 9.25 -32.05 0.57
C GLY A 184 9.23 -33.45 -0.10
N TRP A 185 9.17 -33.51 -1.43
CA TRP A 185 9.04 -34.74 -2.21
C TRP A 185 9.97 -34.69 -3.43
N PRO A 186 11.33 -34.83 -3.23
CA PRO A 186 12.31 -34.65 -4.31
C PRO A 186 12.14 -35.63 -5.45
N GLU A 187 11.89 -36.88 -5.16
CA GLU A 187 11.72 -37.96 -6.16
C GLU A 187 10.47 -37.71 -7.00
N THR A 188 9.34 -37.41 -6.37
CA THR A 188 8.08 -37.05 -7.05
C THR A 188 8.24 -35.80 -7.91
N PHE A 189 9.06 -34.84 -7.48
CA PHE A 189 9.38 -33.67 -8.29
C PHE A 189 10.12 -34.06 -9.57
N ALA A 190 11.16 -34.90 -9.48
CA ALA A 190 11.90 -35.39 -10.64
C ALA A 190 11.00 -36.15 -11.61
N ASP A 191 10.12 -37.02 -11.10
CA ASP A 191 9.16 -37.80 -11.93
C ASP A 191 8.17 -36.85 -12.64
N ARG A 192 7.71 -35.79 -11.99
CA ARG A 192 6.85 -34.77 -12.61
C ARG A 192 7.58 -33.99 -13.70
N VAL A 193 8.86 -33.66 -13.51
CA VAL A 193 9.69 -33.02 -14.53
C VAL A 193 9.80 -33.90 -15.75
N THR A 194 10.15 -35.19 -15.58
CA THR A 194 10.26 -36.16 -16.66
C THR A 194 8.92 -36.32 -17.41
N ALA A 195 7.82 -36.43 -16.70
CA ALA A 195 6.49 -36.52 -17.31
C ALA A 195 6.12 -35.26 -18.12
N ALA A 196 6.43 -34.07 -17.60
CA ALA A 196 6.16 -32.81 -18.29
C ALA A 196 7.02 -32.63 -19.58
N LEU A 197 8.23 -33.13 -19.56
CA LEU A 197 9.11 -33.14 -20.75
C LEU A 197 8.66 -34.15 -21.83
N ALA A 198 8.10 -35.28 -21.40
CA ALA A 198 7.57 -36.32 -22.31
C ALA A 198 6.21 -35.95 -22.92
N ALA A 199 5.50 -34.99 -22.33
CA ALA A 199 4.17 -34.58 -22.80
C ALA A 199 4.26 -33.92 -24.19
N PRO A 200 3.36 -34.24 -25.14
CA PRO A 200 3.29 -33.57 -26.43
C PRO A 200 3.11 -32.07 -26.29
N SER A 201 3.96 -31.29 -26.90
CA SER A 201 3.85 -29.82 -26.90
C SER A 201 4.18 -29.27 -28.30
N LEU A 202 3.58 -28.10 -28.60
CA LEU A 202 3.98 -27.35 -29.78
C LEU A 202 5.41 -26.84 -29.59
N SER A 203 6.25 -27.01 -30.62
CA SER A 203 7.61 -26.49 -30.61
C SER A 203 7.73 -25.21 -31.43
N THR A 204 8.59 -24.31 -30.97
CA THR A 204 8.98 -23.12 -31.74
C THR A 204 10.34 -23.31 -32.36
N ARG A 205 10.81 -22.31 -33.12
CA ARG A 205 12.12 -22.34 -33.77
C ARG A 205 13.24 -22.26 -32.72
N ASP A 206 14.30 -23.09 -32.90
CA ASP A 206 15.42 -23.18 -31.95
C ASP A 206 16.12 -21.83 -31.72
N TYR A 207 16.19 -20.97 -32.73
CA TYR A 207 16.79 -19.65 -32.55
C TYR A 207 15.99 -18.77 -31.58
N LEU A 208 14.65 -18.91 -31.50
CA LEU A 208 13.80 -18.20 -30.53
C LEU A 208 14.03 -18.75 -29.12
N VAL A 209 14.14 -20.07 -28.97
CA VAL A 209 14.44 -20.69 -27.67
C VAL A 209 15.77 -20.13 -27.13
N ARG A 210 16.84 -20.17 -27.97
CA ARG A 210 18.15 -19.61 -27.59
C ARG A 210 18.08 -18.12 -27.25
N ALA A 211 17.37 -17.33 -28.06
CA ALA A 211 17.26 -15.89 -27.87
C ALA A 211 16.52 -15.53 -26.54
N LYS A 212 15.55 -16.35 -26.11
CA LYS A 212 14.77 -16.11 -24.90
C LYS A 212 15.41 -16.65 -23.63
N ALA A 213 16.34 -17.58 -23.70
CA ALA A 213 16.98 -18.24 -22.56
C ALA A 213 17.54 -17.23 -21.52
N ALA A 214 18.32 -16.26 -21.96
CA ALA A 214 18.89 -15.24 -21.08
C ALA A 214 17.80 -14.36 -20.40
N GLY A 215 16.74 -14.01 -21.14
CA GLY A 215 15.62 -13.24 -20.62
C GLY A 215 14.80 -14.00 -19.56
N ILE A 216 14.56 -15.30 -19.79
CA ILE A 216 13.88 -16.20 -18.85
C ILE A 216 14.70 -16.33 -17.56
N ARG A 217 16.01 -16.59 -17.70
CA ARG A 217 16.93 -16.68 -16.54
C ARG A 217 16.95 -15.37 -15.74
N LEU A 218 17.07 -14.23 -16.42
CA LEU A 218 17.04 -12.91 -15.78
C LEU A 218 15.73 -12.66 -15.03
N ALA A 219 14.59 -12.95 -15.66
CA ALA A 219 13.28 -12.80 -15.03
C ALA A 219 13.14 -13.68 -13.77
N ALA A 220 13.63 -14.92 -13.82
CA ALA A 220 13.62 -15.82 -12.67
C ALA A 220 14.47 -15.28 -11.51
N VAL A 221 15.68 -14.76 -11.78
CA VAL A 221 16.55 -14.14 -10.78
C VAL A 221 15.88 -12.91 -10.15
N GLN A 222 15.32 -12.03 -10.96
CA GLN A 222 14.61 -10.84 -10.49
C GLN A 222 13.41 -11.20 -9.61
N LEU A 223 12.63 -12.21 -10.00
CA LEU A 223 11.48 -12.70 -9.23
C LEU A 223 11.90 -13.32 -7.89
N LEU A 224 13.00 -14.05 -7.84
CA LEU A 224 13.55 -14.60 -6.60
C LEU A 224 14.01 -13.49 -5.66
N ALA A 225 14.71 -12.48 -6.18
CA ALA A 225 15.14 -11.33 -5.39
C ALA A 225 13.94 -10.55 -4.81
N LEU A 226 12.90 -10.31 -5.64
CA LEU A 226 11.66 -9.68 -5.18
C LEU A 226 10.95 -10.52 -4.11
N HIS A 227 10.93 -11.84 -4.27
CA HIS A 227 10.34 -12.73 -3.28
C HIS A 227 11.04 -12.63 -1.92
N GLU A 228 12.37 -12.63 -1.91
CA GLU A 228 13.17 -12.54 -0.68
C GLU A 228 13.01 -11.16 -0.02
N ALA A 229 13.11 -10.08 -0.77
CA ALA A 229 12.91 -8.73 -0.26
C ALA A 229 11.52 -8.57 0.39
N ARG A 230 10.47 -9.05 -0.29
CA ARG A 230 9.09 -8.98 0.22
C ARG A 230 8.88 -9.82 1.48
N ARG A 231 9.57 -10.96 1.62
CA ARG A 231 9.55 -11.74 2.88
C ARG A 231 10.22 -10.98 4.02
N GLY A 232 11.38 -10.36 3.77
CA GLY A 232 12.07 -9.54 4.76
C GLY A 232 11.21 -8.37 5.23
N TRP A 233 10.57 -7.66 4.29
CA TRP A 233 9.65 -6.57 4.63
C TRP A 233 8.43 -7.04 5.42
N GLU A 234 7.84 -8.18 5.08
CA GLU A 234 6.71 -8.75 5.83
C GLU A 234 7.09 -9.08 7.27
N ALA A 235 8.27 -9.68 7.47
CA ALA A 235 8.80 -9.94 8.81
C ALA A 235 9.01 -8.64 9.61
N ARG A 236 9.60 -7.61 8.97
CA ARG A 236 9.81 -6.30 9.62
C ARG A 236 8.49 -5.59 9.93
N MET A 237 7.50 -5.65 9.03
CA MET A 237 6.16 -5.11 9.28
C MET A 237 5.48 -5.77 10.49
N ALA A 238 5.58 -7.10 10.60
CA ALA A 238 5.05 -7.83 11.75
C ALA A 238 5.75 -7.44 13.05
N GLU A 239 7.08 -7.30 13.01
CA GLU A 239 7.88 -6.86 14.15
C GLU A 239 7.48 -5.47 14.63
N LEU A 240 7.32 -4.51 13.71
CA LEU A 240 6.90 -3.15 14.04
C LEU A 240 5.47 -3.09 14.62
N LEU A 241 4.55 -3.89 14.09
CA LEU A 241 3.18 -3.94 14.60
C LEU A 241 3.08 -4.52 16.00
N LEU A 242 3.94 -5.45 16.36
CA LEU A 242 3.86 -6.26 17.58
C LEU A 242 4.97 -5.96 18.61
N GLY A 243 5.94 -5.11 18.28
CA GLY A 243 7.06 -4.75 19.16
C GLY A 243 8.13 -5.82 19.27
N GLY A 244 8.16 -6.79 18.36
CA GLY A 244 9.17 -7.84 18.35
C GLY A 244 8.90 -8.94 17.33
N PRO A 245 9.90 -9.82 17.11
CA PRO A 245 9.76 -10.92 16.18
C PRO A 245 8.72 -11.94 16.66
N ARG A 246 7.93 -12.46 15.75
CA ARG A 246 6.98 -13.54 16.05
C ARG A 246 7.72 -14.84 16.37
N THR A 247 7.31 -15.48 17.45
CA THR A 247 7.86 -16.77 17.88
C THR A 247 6.77 -17.84 17.89
N GLY A 248 7.13 -19.04 17.44
CA GLY A 248 6.25 -20.21 17.48
C GLY A 248 5.13 -20.23 16.44
N ARG A 249 4.27 -21.25 16.57
CA ARG A 249 3.12 -21.48 15.67
C ARG A 249 1.96 -20.50 15.93
N ASP A 250 1.87 -19.96 17.13
CA ASP A 250 0.78 -19.09 17.57
C ASP A 250 0.98 -17.62 17.20
N HIS A 251 2.06 -17.32 16.47
CA HIS A 251 2.38 -15.96 16.02
C HIS A 251 2.37 -14.90 17.14
N THR A 252 2.66 -15.31 18.38
CA THR A 252 2.79 -14.41 19.52
C THR A 252 4.19 -13.82 19.60
N VAL A 253 4.32 -12.65 20.19
CA VAL A 253 5.60 -12.03 20.52
C VAL A 253 5.85 -12.28 22.01
N LYS A 254 7.03 -12.82 22.35
CA LYS A 254 7.51 -12.87 23.73
C LYS A 254 8.05 -11.49 24.08
N ASP A 255 7.57 -10.94 25.19
CA ASP A 255 8.03 -9.67 25.76
C ASP A 255 8.10 -8.54 24.71
N PRO A 256 6.94 -8.07 24.22
CA PRO A 256 6.89 -6.97 23.25
C PRO A 256 7.49 -5.70 23.88
N ASP A 257 8.39 -5.03 23.16
CA ASP A 257 8.94 -3.74 23.57
C ASP A 257 7.91 -2.63 23.28
N PRO A 258 7.34 -1.99 24.32
CA PRO A 258 6.34 -0.94 24.09
C PRO A 258 6.88 0.25 23.28
N GLY A 259 8.20 0.55 23.42
CA GLY A 259 8.84 1.63 22.68
C GLY A 259 9.06 1.33 21.18
N LYS A 260 8.94 0.03 20.80
CA LYS A 260 9.08 -0.43 19.42
C LYS A 260 7.78 -0.99 18.84
N THR A 261 6.69 -0.85 19.57
CA THR A 261 5.37 -1.34 19.16
C THR A 261 4.55 -0.20 18.55
N PHE A 262 4.10 -0.39 17.33
CA PHE A 262 3.19 0.57 16.68
C PHE A 262 1.89 0.72 17.50
N PRO A 263 1.46 1.95 17.83
CA PRO A 263 0.25 2.18 18.61
C PRO A 263 -0.98 1.52 17.97
N GLY A 264 -1.61 0.61 18.72
CA GLY A 264 -2.78 -0.12 18.22
C GLY A 264 -2.46 -1.23 17.20
N GLY A 265 -1.20 -1.66 17.04
CA GLY A 265 -0.82 -2.71 16.10
C GLY A 265 -1.62 -4.00 16.27
N SER A 266 -1.88 -4.44 17.50
CA SER A 266 -2.74 -5.57 17.83
C SER A 266 -4.21 -5.33 17.42
N ILE A 267 -4.68 -4.08 17.48
CA ILE A 267 -6.05 -3.73 17.02
C ILE A 267 -6.18 -3.98 15.53
N TYR A 268 -5.22 -3.53 14.70
CA TYR A 268 -5.26 -3.81 13.26
C TYR A 268 -5.29 -5.31 12.98
N LEU A 269 -4.47 -6.09 13.69
CA LEU A 269 -4.37 -7.54 13.50
C LEU A 269 -5.60 -8.32 14.01
N SER A 270 -6.43 -7.73 14.85
CA SER A 270 -7.69 -8.35 15.30
C SER A 270 -8.78 -8.39 14.22
N PHE A 271 -8.62 -7.61 13.14
CA PHE A 271 -9.63 -7.54 12.09
C PHE A 271 -9.54 -8.72 11.11
N PRO A 272 -10.68 -9.30 10.71
CA PRO A 272 -10.69 -10.37 9.72
C PRO A 272 -10.16 -9.90 8.37
N GLY A 273 -9.21 -10.65 7.81
CA GLY A 273 -8.58 -10.35 6.54
C GLY A 273 -7.41 -9.37 6.59
N LEU A 274 -7.08 -8.80 7.75
CA LEU A 274 -5.84 -8.05 7.97
C LEU A 274 -4.75 -8.98 8.50
N GLY A 275 -3.95 -9.55 7.59
CA GLY A 275 -2.66 -10.15 7.97
C GLY A 275 -1.56 -9.08 8.08
N ASP A 276 -0.36 -9.47 8.54
CA ASP A 276 0.75 -8.56 8.85
C ASP A 276 1.01 -7.50 7.79
N ARG A 277 1.15 -7.94 6.54
CA ARG A 277 1.43 -7.05 5.42
C ARG A 277 0.32 -6.04 5.18
N LEU A 278 -0.93 -6.47 5.25
CA LEU A 278 -2.05 -5.60 4.94
C LEU A 278 -2.39 -4.68 6.12
N ALA A 279 -2.26 -5.19 7.36
CA ALA A 279 -2.37 -4.40 8.57
C ALA A 279 -1.31 -3.28 8.61
N ALA A 280 -0.04 -3.63 8.31
CA ALA A 280 1.05 -2.67 8.26
C ALA A 280 0.84 -1.58 7.19
N ARG A 281 0.33 -1.95 6.00
CA ARG A 281 0.02 -0.98 4.94
C ARG A 281 -1.10 -0.01 5.36
N VAL A 282 -2.13 -0.49 6.03
CA VAL A 282 -3.22 0.36 6.54
C VAL A 282 -2.70 1.25 7.68
N ALA A 283 -2.00 0.67 8.65
CA ALA A 283 -1.44 1.38 9.81
C ALA A 283 -0.44 2.47 9.40
N GLY A 284 0.51 2.16 8.52
CA GLY A 284 1.51 3.12 8.05
C GLY A 284 0.92 4.29 7.26
N GLU A 285 -0.18 4.08 6.52
CA GLU A 285 -0.84 5.18 5.80
C GLU A 285 -1.77 6.02 6.71
N ILE A 286 -2.27 5.46 7.81
CA ILE A 286 -3.01 6.19 8.84
C ILE A 286 -2.04 6.95 9.75
N GLY A 287 -0.88 6.37 10.10
CA GLY A 287 0.08 6.91 11.05
C GLY A 287 -0.27 6.57 12.51
N GLU A 288 0.59 7.00 13.44
CA GLU A 288 0.47 6.65 14.87
C GLU A 288 -0.68 7.35 15.59
N HIS A 289 -1.17 8.46 15.05
CA HIS A 289 -2.15 9.32 15.70
C HIS A 289 -3.50 9.29 14.99
N ILE A 290 -4.40 8.40 15.43
CA ILE A 290 -5.77 8.33 14.87
C ILE A 290 -6.55 9.63 15.15
N THR A 291 -6.16 10.39 16.17
CA THR A 291 -6.77 11.68 16.55
C THR A 291 -6.62 12.77 15.49
N GLN A 292 -5.76 12.59 14.48
CA GLN A 292 -5.72 13.48 13.30
C GLN A 292 -7.04 13.48 12.50
N PHE A 293 -7.87 12.46 12.72
CA PHE A 293 -9.21 12.34 12.14
C PHE A 293 -10.25 12.52 13.24
N ASP A 294 -10.86 13.70 13.34
CA ASP A 294 -11.87 14.03 14.34
C ASP A 294 -13.10 13.10 14.29
N HIS A 295 -13.38 12.55 13.10
CA HIS A 295 -14.49 11.64 12.83
C HIS A 295 -14.09 10.57 11.82
N PRO A 296 -14.75 9.39 11.85
CA PRO A 296 -14.48 8.32 10.88
C PRO A 296 -14.65 8.77 9.43
N ASN A 297 -15.55 9.72 9.16
CA ASN A 297 -15.74 10.28 7.82
C ASN A 297 -14.47 10.97 7.29
N GLY A 298 -13.65 11.57 8.15
CA GLY A 298 -12.35 12.14 7.78
C GLY A 298 -11.40 11.08 7.23
N LEU A 299 -11.28 9.95 7.93
CA LEU A 299 -10.50 8.79 7.51
C LEU A 299 -11.05 8.17 6.20
N GLN A 300 -12.37 8.03 6.10
CA GLN A 300 -13.05 7.54 4.91
C GLN A 300 -12.83 8.45 3.69
N CYS A 301 -12.84 9.76 3.88
CA CYS A 301 -12.50 10.74 2.83
C CYS A 301 -11.02 10.63 2.43
N TYR A 302 -10.13 10.48 3.40
CA TYR A 302 -8.70 10.32 3.17
C TYR A 302 -8.38 9.04 2.39
N ALA A 303 -9.07 7.93 2.69
CA ALA A 303 -8.96 6.67 1.97
C ALA A 303 -9.71 6.65 0.62
N GLY A 304 -10.55 7.66 0.33
CA GLY A 304 -11.35 7.72 -0.89
C GLY A 304 -12.53 6.77 -0.95
N THR A 305 -12.96 6.23 0.20
CA THR A 305 -14.12 5.33 0.30
C THR A 305 -15.43 6.07 0.50
N ALA A 306 -15.39 7.27 1.09
CA ALA A 306 -16.57 8.11 1.26
C ALA A 306 -17.15 8.55 -0.09
N PRO A 307 -18.48 8.46 -0.29
CA PRO A 307 -19.12 8.92 -1.51
C PRO A 307 -19.01 10.44 -1.66
N VAL A 308 -18.97 10.91 -2.90
CA VAL A 308 -19.07 12.34 -3.22
C VAL A 308 -20.45 12.61 -3.77
N THR A 309 -21.18 13.51 -3.13
CA THR A 309 -22.48 13.98 -3.61
C THR A 309 -22.30 15.27 -4.42
N ARG A 310 -22.84 15.32 -5.60
CA ARG A 310 -22.98 16.54 -6.40
C ARG A 310 -24.46 16.87 -6.48
N ARG A 311 -24.82 18.07 -6.05
CA ARG A 311 -26.18 18.61 -6.17
C ARG A 311 -26.17 19.71 -7.20
N SER A 312 -27.11 19.67 -8.12
CA SER A 312 -27.32 20.73 -9.10
C SER A 312 -28.84 20.90 -9.35
N GLY A 313 -29.41 21.97 -8.84
CA GLY A 313 -30.83 22.23 -8.94
C GLY A 313 -31.70 21.13 -8.34
N LYS A 314 -32.55 20.52 -9.18
CA LYS A 314 -33.46 19.42 -8.76
C LYS A 314 -32.82 18.02 -8.80
N SER A 315 -31.56 17.87 -9.21
CA SER A 315 -30.91 16.55 -9.33
C SER A 315 -29.86 16.35 -8.25
N ASP A 316 -30.05 15.28 -7.46
CA ASP A 316 -29.05 14.76 -6.53
C ASP A 316 -28.31 13.60 -7.20
N PHE A 317 -27.03 13.80 -7.47
CA PHE A 317 -26.18 12.79 -8.05
C PHE A 317 -25.06 12.39 -7.08
N VAL A 318 -25.08 11.16 -6.63
CA VAL A 318 -24.03 10.59 -5.78
C VAL A 318 -22.93 10.02 -6.66
N VAL A 319 -21.78 10.68 -6.71
CA VAL A 319 -20.57 10.17 -7.38
C VAL A 319 -19.87 9.18 -6.45
N ALA A 320 -19.85 7.94 -6.86
CA ALA A 320 -19.37 6.84 -6.02
C ALA A 320 -17.87 6.89 -5.69
N ARG A 321 -17.05 7.68 -6.37
CA ARG A 321 -15.59 7.68 -6.18
C ARG A 321 -15.05 9.09 -5.97
N ARG A 322 -14.32 9.27 -4.89
CA ARG A 322 -13.49 10.46 -4.63
C ARG A 322 -12.17 10.33 -5.38
N LEU A 323 -11.83 11.28 -6.22
CA LEU A 323 -10.59 11.25 -7.00
C LEU A 323 -9.38 11.65 -6.15
N ALA A 324 -9.47 12.77 -5.42
CA ALA A 324 -8.41 13.22 -4.52
C ALA A 324 -8.47 12.44 -3.20
N HIS A 325 -7.57 11.48 -3.02
CA HIS A 325 -7.45 10.66 -1.83
C HIS A 325 -6.05 10.03 -1.73
N ASN A 326 -5.75 9.41 -0.59
CA ASN A 326 -4.56 8.59 -0.45
C ASN A 326 -4.75 7.25 -1.20
N HIS A 327 -4.12 7.14 -2.38
CA HIS A 327 -4.26 5.96 -3.24
C HIS A 327 -3.71 4.68 -2.60
N TYR A 328 -2.65 4.76 -1.79
CA TYR A 328 -2.07 3.61 -1.10
C TYR A 328 -3.03 3.07 -0.03
N LEU A 329 -3.58 3.96 0.80
CA LEU A 329 -4.59 3.57 1.78
C LEU A 329 -5.84 3.02 1.09
N GLY A 330 -6.34 3.71 0.06
CA GLY A 330 -7.51 3.27 -0.70
C GLY A 330 -7.34 1.87 -1.31
N ALA A 331 -6.16 1.57 -1.87
CA ALA A 331 -5.84 0.24 -2.40
C ALA A 331 -5.75 -0.82 -1.29
N ALA A 332 -5.10 -0.50 -0.16
CA ALA A 332 -4.96 -1.41 0.97
C ALA A 332 -6.33 -1.76 1.57
N VAL A 333 -7.19 -0.77 1.80
CA VAL A 333 -8.52 -0.99 2.39
C VAL A 333 -9.45 -1.73 1.41
N HIS A 334 -9.31 -1.48 0.11
CA HIS A 334 -10.06 -2.23 -0.91
C HIS A 334 -9.68 -3.72 -0.92
N GLN A 335 -8.37 -4.01 -0.82
CA GLN A 335 -7.87 -5.38 -0.69
C GLN A 335 -8.32 -6.02 0.63
N TRP A 336 -8.28 -5.27 1.74
CA TRP A 336 -8.80 -5.73 3.02
C TRP A 336 -10.28 -6.13 2.93
N ALA A 337 -11.12 -5.27 2.37
CA ALA A 337 -12.54 -5.58 2.18
C ALA A 337 -12.73 -6.88 1.38
N PHE A 338 -11.94 -7.12 0.33
CA PHE A 338 -11.98 -8.37 -0.41
C PHE A 338 -11.55 -9.56 0.45
N CYS A 339 -10.44 -9.48 1.17
CA CYS A 339 -9.94 -10.56 2.03
C CYS A 339 -10.88 -10.87 3.19
N SER A 340 -11.65 -9.89 3.68
CA SER A 340 -12.60 -10.08 4.77
C SER A 340 -13.82 -10.91 4.39
N LEU A 341 -14.17 -11.02 3.10
CA LEU A 341 -15.35 -11.76 2.62
C LEU A 341 -15.32 -13.25 2.97
N THR A 342 -14.13 -13.84 3.13
CA THR A 342 -13.96 -15.25 3.49
C THR A 342 -13.69 -15.47 4.98
N ARG A 343 -13.63 -14.39 5.76
CA ARG A 343 -13.22 -14.41 7.17
C ARG A 343 -14.25 -13.85 8.12
N SER A 344 -15.26 -13.13 7.60
CA SER A 344 -16.31 -12.48 8.39
C SER A 344 -17.68 -12.71 7.76
N GLY A 345 -18.60 -13.28 8.53
CA GLY A 345 -19.96 -13.59 8.08
C GLY A 345 -20.74 -12.33 7.72
N TRP A 346 -20.72 -11.30 8.60
CA TRP A 346 -21.43 -10.06 8.33
C TRP A 346 -20.87 -9.27 7.15
N ALA A 347 -19.55 -9.32 6.94
CA ALA A 347 -18.93 -8.64 5.80
C ALA A 347 -19.39 -9.28 4.48
N ARG A 348 -19.49 -10.60 4.45
CA ARG A 348 -20.03 -11.34 3.32
C ARG A 348 -21.49 -10.98 3.07
N GLU A 349 -22.35 -11.02 4.09
CA GLU A 349 -23.76 -10.62 4.00
C GLU A 349 -23.91 -9.18 3.49
N PHE A 350 -23.11 -8.25 4.05
CA PHE A 350 -23.12 -6.86 3.63
C PHE A 350 -22.75 -6.73 2.14
N TYR A 351 -21.71 -7.40 1.70
CA TYR A 351 -21.28 -7.40 0.30
C TYR A 351 -22.41 -7.97 -0.60
N ASP A 352 -22.95 -9.14 -0.26
CA ASP A 352 -24.01 -9.80 -1.04
C ASP A 352 -25.28 -8.93 -1.14
N SER A 353 -25.63 -8.20 -0.06
CA SER A 353 -26.72 -7.23 -0.10
C SER A 353 -26.52 -6.10 -1.10
N LYS A 354 -25.24 -5.64 -1.27
CA LYS A 354 -24.91 -4.61 -2.26
C LYS A 354 -24.94 -5.15 -3.68
N ILE A 355 -24.52 -6.39 -3.89
CA ILE A 355 -24.63 -7.06 -5.20
C ILE A 355 -26.10 -7.28 -5.56
N ALA A 356 -26.94 -7.74 -4.61
CA ALA A 356 -28.39 -7.87 -4.81
C ALA A 356 -29.05 -6.52 -5.17
N ALA A 357 -28.55 -5.41 -4.60
CA ALA A 357 -28.94 -4.04 -4.97
C ALA A 357 -28.31 -3.54 -6.29
N LYS A 358 -27.84 -4.46 -7.16
CA LYS A 358 -27.25 -4.19 -8.49
C LYS A 358 -26.01 -3.26 -8.47
N LYS A 359 -25.27 -3.21 -7.37
CA LYS A 359 -23.98 -2.50 -7.35
C LYS A 359 -22.90 -3.39 -7.99
N SER A 360 -21.96 -2.77 -8.68
CA SER A 360 -20.80 -3.49 -9.22
C SER A 360 -19.90 -4.03 -8.09
N HIS A 361 -19.15 -5.10 -8.38
CA HIS A 361 -18.18 -5.70 -7.45
C HIS A 361 -17.31 -4.64 -6.73
N HIS A 362 -16.66 -3.76 -7.49
CA HIS A 362 -15.82 -2.72 -6.90
C HIS A 362 -16.60 -1.66 -6.10
N ALA A 363 -17.86 -1.39 -6.45
CA ALA A 363 -18.71 -0.49 -5.68
C ALA A 363 -19.15 -1.12 -4.34
N ALA A 364 -19.45 -2.41 -4.34
CA ALA A 364 -19.79 -3.17 -3.14
C ALA A 364 -18.58 -3.26 -2.18
N LEU A 365 -17.39 -3.60 -2.71
CA LEU A 365 -16.16 -3.61 -1.91
C LEU A 365 -15.82 -2.23 -1.33
N ARG A 366 -16.00 -1.15 -2.09
CA ARG A 366 -15.77 0.20 -1.58
C ARG A 366 -16.74 0.57 -0.45
N ALA A 367 -18.00 0.17 -0.57
CA ALA A 367 -18.98 0.37 0.50
C ALA A 367 -18.60 -0.44 1.77
N LEU A 368 -18.10 -1.66 1.61
CA LEU A 368 -17.59 -2.48 2.72
C LEU A 368 -16.32 -1.86 3.31
N SER A 369 -15.38 -1.39 2.48
CA SER A 369 -14.20 -0.65 2.90
C SER A 369 -14.55 0.56 3.77
N ASN A 370 -15.57 1.31 3.36
CA ASN A 370 -16.05 2.48 4.10
C ASN A 370 -16.54 2.08 5.49
N ARG A 371 -17.25 0.96 5.61
CA ARG A 371 -17.74 0.46 6.89
C ARG A 371 -16.59 -0.08 7.75
N TRP A 372 -15.62 -0.78 7.17
CA TRP A 372 -14.43 -1.25 7.89
C TRP A 372 -13.61 -0.10 8.48
N LEU A 373 -13.44 0.99 7.75
CA LEU A 373 -12.72 2.17 8.27
C LEU A 373 -13.45 2.85 9.43
N GLU A 374 -14.76 2.87 9.41
CA GLU A 374 -15.57 3.38 10.53
C GLU A 374 -15.35 2.54 11.80
N ILE A 375 -15.44 1.21 11.68
CA ILE A 375 -15.24 0.31 12.80
C ILE A 375 -13.79 0.41 13.33
N LEU A 376 -12.81 0.43 12.42
CA LEU A 376 -11.40 0.57 12.77
C LEU A 376 -11.14 1.89 13.53
N TRP A 377 -11.71 3.00 13.06
CA TRP A 377 -11.58 4.29 13.74
C TRP A 377 -12.10 4.22 15.18
N HIS A 378 -13.26 3.59 15.39
CA HIS A 378 -13.81 3.41 16.73
C HIS A 378 -12.97 2.50 17.61
N CYS A 379 -12.45 1.39 17.08
CA CYS A 379 -11.57 0.49 17.82
C CYS A 379 -10.27 1.20 18.24
N LEU A 380 -9.62 1.93 17.33
CA LEU A 380 -8.39 2.67 17.60
C LEU A 380 -8.62 3.82 18.60
N THR A 381 -9.73 4.56 18.48
CA THR A 381 -10.04 5.67 19.39
C THR A 381 -10.34 5.18 20.81
N LYS A 382 -10.96 3.99 20.94
CA LYS A 382 -11.30 3.39 22.23
C LYS A 382 -10.21 2.47 22.78
N GLY A 383 -9.16 2.16 22.01
CA GLY A 383 -8.11 1.22 22.41
C GLY A 383 -8.61 -0.22 22.59
N VAL A 384 -9.62 -0.67 21.81
CA VAL A 384 -10.23 -2.01 21.94
C VAL A 384 -10.02 -2.85 20.70
N LEU A 385 -9.83 -4.15 20.88
CA LEU A 385 -9.75 -5.10 19.77
C LEU A 385 -11.11 -5.20 19.06
N TYR A 386 -11.06 -5.53 17.76
CA TYR A 386 -12.27 -5.87 17.02
C TYR A 386 -12.84 -7.21 17.51
N ASP A 387 -14.13 -7.22 17.78
CA ASP A 387 -14.92 -8.42 18.12
C ASP A 387 -16.17 -8.47 17.20
N GLU A 388 -16.26 -9.52 16.39
CA GLU A 388 -17.36 -9.70 15.44
C GLU A 388 -18.70 -9.91 16.14
N ALA A 389 -18.71 -10.61 17.27
CA ALA A 389 -19.95 -10.88 18.02
C ALA A 389 -20.52 -9.57 18.59
N VAL A 390 -19.66 -8.74 19.18
CA VAL A 390 -20.03 -7.40 19.67
C VAL A 390 -20.52 -6.50 18.54
N HIS A 391 -19.84 -6.53 17.38
CA HIS A 391 -20.26 -5.76 16.21
C HIS A 391 -21.66 -6.18 15.70
N VAL A 392 -21.89 -7.48 15.55
CA VAL A 392 -23.17 -8.04 15.09
C VAL A 392 -24.29 -7.71 16.09
N ALA A 393 -24.05 -7.85 17.39
CA ALA A 393 -25.02 -7.51 18.43
C ALA A 393 -25.40 -6.00 18.41
N ASN A 394 -24.42 -5.11 18.22
CA ASN A 394 -24.65 -3.68 18.09
C ASN A 394 -25.44 -3.32 16.84
N ARG A 395 -25.13 -3.95 15.71
CA ARG A 395 -25.85 -3.80 14.44
C ARG A 395 -27.32 -4.21 14.58
N ASN A 396 -27.58 -5.37 15.20
CA ASN A 396 -28.94 -5.88 15.38
C ASN A 396 -29.75 -4.96 16.31
N ARG A 397 -29.15 -4.43 17.38
CA ARG A 397 -29.81 -3.42 18.25
C ARG A 397 -30.18 -2.16 17.47
N ALA A 398 -29.25 -1.64 16.64
CA ALA A 398 -29.52 -0.46 15.83
C ALA A 398 -30.64 -0.68 14.79
N LEU A 399 -30.75 -1.88 14.22
CA LEU A 399 -31.85 -2.25 13.31
C LEU A 399 -33.18 -2.44 14.05
N GLY A 400 -33.17 -3.00 15.26
CA GLY A 400 -34.36 -3.20 16.09
C GLY A 400 -34.92 -1.90 16.70
N HIS A 401 -34.12 -0.83 16.80
CA HIS A 401 -34.58 0.51 17.18
C HIS A 401 -35.07 1.36 16.01
N ALA A 402 -34.83 0.92 14.77
CA ALA A 402 -35.25 1.61 13.54
C ALA A 402 -36.52 1.01 12.92
N ALA A 403 -37.11 -0.04 13.52
CA ALA A 403 -38.40 -0.62 13.21
C ALA A 403 -39.45 -0.22 14.26
#